data_49d56c97550f748dfbff6243316e901b
#
_entry.id   49d56c97550f748dfbff6243316e901b
#
_cell.length_a   1.000
_cell.length_b   1.000
_cell.length_c   1.000
_cell.angle_alpha   90.00
_cell.angle_beta   90.00
_cell.angle_gamma   90.00
#
_symmetry.space_group_name_H-M   'P 1'
#
loop_
_entity.id
_entity.type
_entity.pdbx_description
1 polymer ?
#
loop_
_entity_poly.entity_id
_entity_poly.type
_entity_poly.pdbx_seq_one_letter_code
_entity_poly.pdbx_strand_id
1 'polypeptide(L)' 'MANDYIKLWVKDYRALLEPFNEAERGRILWAMMDYKETGSEPKFLGNERFVWAAIKAK' A
#
# COMPACT_ATOMS: atom_id res chain seq x y z
N MET A 1 -13.21 0.47 16.00
CA MET A 1 -13.58 -0.44 14.92
C MET A 1 -12.84 -0.09 13.66
N ALA A 2 -12.29 -1.09 12.98
CA ALA A 2 -11.57 -0.85 11.75
C ALA A 2 -12.51 -0.38 10.65
N ASN A 3 -11.97 0.41 9.74
CA ASN A 3 -12.72 0.82 8.54
C ASN A 3 -12.83 -0.36 7.59
N ASP A 4 -13.98 -0.49 6.95
CA ASP A 4 -14.23 -1.57 6.00
C ASP A 4 -13.81 -1.19 4.59
N TYR A 5 -13.22 -0.03 4.40
CA TYR A 5 -12.84 0.41 3.07
C TYR A 5 -11.52 1.17 3.10
N ILE A 6 -10.89 1.23 1.95
CA ILE A 6 -9.67 2.01 1.74
C ILE A 6 -9.98 3.06 0.68
N LYS A 7 -9.73 4.33 1.02
CA LYS A 7 -9.87 5.40 0.07
C LYS A 7 -8.70 5.36 -0.90
N LEU A 8 -9.00 5.24 -2.19
CA LEU A 8 -7.96 5.04 -3.18
C LEU A 8 -8.08 6.11 -4.27
N TRP A 9 -7.14 7.05 -4.25
CA TRP A 9 -7.07 8.11 -5.24
C TRP A 9 -6.38 7.54 -6.47
N VAL A 10 -7.15 7.19 -7.49
CA VAL A 10 -6.65 6.41 -8.62
C VAL A 10 -5.43 7.05 -9.28
N LYS A 11 -5.48 8.32 -9.57
CA LYS A 11 -4.35 9.01 -10.22
C LYS A 11 -3.08 8.93 -9.37
N ASP A 12 -3.23 9.20 -8.08
CA ASP A 12 -2.08 9.22 -7.18
C ASP A 12 -1.48 7.83 -7.01
N TYR A 13 -2.32 6.82 -6.82
CA TYR A 13 -1.85 5.46 -6.63
C TYR A 13 -1.27 4.88 -7.91
N ARG A 14 -1.83 5.23 -9.06
CA ARG A 14 -1.24 4.78 -10.31
C ARG A 14 0.18 5.35 -10.47
N ALA A 15 0.37 6.61 -10.12
CA ALA A 15 1.69 7.22 -10.20
C ALA A 15 2.66 6.58 -9.21
N LEU A 16 2.21 6.31 -8.00
CA LEU A 16 3.06 5.70 -6.97
C LEU A 16 3.44 4.27 -7.31
N LEU A 17 2.53 3.52 -7.91
CA LEU A 17 2.73 2.09 -8.15
C LEU A 17 3.26 1.78 -9.55
N GLU A 18 3.31 2.78 -10.41
CA GLU A 18 3.76 2.61 -11.79
C GLU A 18 5.14 1.95 -11.90
N PRO A 19 6.15 2.34 -11.10
CA PRO A 19 7.48 1.74 -11.20
C PRO A 19 7.56 0.28 -10.74
N PHE A 20 6.52 -0.25 -10.12
CA PHE A 20 6.56 -1.57 -9.53
C PHE A 20 5.95 -2.62 -10.45
N ASN A 21 6.40 -3.87 -10.34
CA ASN A 21 5.84 -4.97 -11.11
C ASN A 21 4.56 -5.47 -10.45
N GLU A 22 3.88 -6.42 -11.11
CA GLU A 22 2.59 -6.91 -10.63
C GLU A 22 2.68 -7.57 -9.26
N ALA A 23 3.75 -8.34 -9.01
CA ALA A 23 3.92 -8.99 -7.72
C ALA A 23 4.11 -7.97 -6.61
N GLU A 24 4.88 -6.94 -6.88
CA GLU A 24 5.12 -5.87 -5.92
C GLU A 24 3.85 -5.09 -5.64
N ARG A 25 3.09 -4.79 -6.68
CA ARG A 25 1.81 -4.09 -6.52
C ARG A 25 0.84 -4.90 -5.69
N GLY A 26 0.80 -6.21 -5.89
CA GLY A 26 -0.04 -7.10 -5.11
C GLY A 26 0.33 -7.10 -3.64
N ARG A 27 1.63 -7.15 -3.34
CA ARG A 27 2.10 -7.10 -1.96
C ARG A 27 1.75 -5.76 -1.29
N ILE A 28 1.87 -4.68 -2.01
CA ILE A 28 1.53 -3.36 -1.50
C ILE A 28 0.03 -3.28 -1.19
N LEU A 29 -0.80 -3.74 -2.12
CA LEU A 29 -2.24 -3.72 -1.91
C LEU A 29 -2.64 -4.55 -0.70
N TRP A 30 -2.07 -5.76 -0.57
CA TRP A 30 -2.36 -6.64 0.56
C TRP A 30 -1.94 -5.99 1.88
N ALA A 31 -0.77 -5.34 1.87
CA ALA A 31 -0.27 -4.64 3.05
C ALA A 31 -1.18 -3.47 3.43
N MET A 32 -1.75 -2.78 2.46
CA MET A 32 -2.70 -1.71 2.73
C MET A 32 -3.92 -2.23 3.47
N MET A 33 -4.43 -3.39 3.05
CA MET A 33 -5.58 -3.99 3.71
C MET A 33 -5.25 -4.43 5.13
N ASP A 34 -4.11 -5.07 5.31
CA ASP A 34 -3.66 -5.49 6.65
C ASP A 34 -3.49 -4.30 7.57
N TYR A 35 -2.86 -3.26 7.07
CA TYR A 35 -2.62 -2.06 7.87
C TYR A 35 -3.93 -1.39 8.28
N LYS A 36 -4.87 -1.33 7.35
CA LYS A 36 -6.17 -0.70 7.61
C LYS A 36 -6.98 -1.50 8.62
N GLU A 37 -6.90 -2.81 8.53
CA GLU A 37 -7.70 -3.70 9.38
C GLU A 37 -7.13 -3.82 10.78
N THR A 38 -5.82 -4.01 10.91
CA THR A 38 -5.20 -4.34 12.18
C THR A 38 -4.11 -3.39 12.63
N GLY A 39 -3.69 -2.47 11.76
CA GLY A 39 -2.57 -1.59 12.07
C GLY A 39 -1.22 -2.25 11.90
N SER A 40 -1.17 -3.46 11.36
CA SER A 40 0.08 -4.18 11.17
C SER A 40 0.94 -3.50 10.11
N GLU A 41 2.23 -3.30 10.43
CA GLU A 41 3.18 -2.75 9.48
C GLU A 41 3.77 -3.88 8.64
N PRO A 42 3.84 -3.72 7.33
CA PRO A 42 4.43 -4.75 6.48
C PRO A 42 5.95 -4.77 6.62
N LYS A 43 6.51 -5.93 6.32
CA LYS A 43 7.98 -6.11 6.29
C LYS A 43 8.41 -6.30 4.85
N PHE A 44 8.48 -5.20 4.13
CA PHE A 44 8.92 -5.25 2.73
C PHE A 44 10.42 -5.46 2.66
N LEU A 45 10.83 -6.36 1.78
CA LEU A 45 12.25 -6.64 1.55
C LEU A 45 12.77 -5.97 0.29
N GLY A 46 11.88 -5.50 -0.56
CA GLY A 46 12.24 -4.89 -1.83
C GLY A 46 11.97 -3.39 -1.85
N ASN A 47 11.81 -2.87 -3.05
CA ASN A 47 11.62 -1.43 -3.25
C ASN A 47 10.28 -0.92 -2.70
N GLU A 48 9.37 -1.82 -2.41
CA GLU A 48 8.06 -1.44 -1.86
C GLU A 48 8.19 -0.61 -0.58
N ARG A 49 9.24 -0.86 0.19
CA ARG A 49 9.45 -0.14 1.45
C ARG A 49 9.60 1.37 1.24
N PHE A 50 10.06 1.77 0.07
CA PHE A 50 10.27 3.19 -0.20
C PHE A 50 8.99 3.94 -0.53
N VAL A 51 7.97 3.23 -1.02
CA VAL A 51 6.69 3.86 -1.35
C VAL A 51 5.70 3.75 -0.20
N TRP A 52 5.97 2.88 0.78
CA TRP A 52 5.03 2.62 1.86
C TRP A 52 4.73 3.88 2.68
N ALA A 53 5.75 4.68 2.96
CA ALA A 53 5.56 5.89 3.74
C ALA A 53 4.59 6.86 3.03
N ALA A 54 4.71 6.97 1.72
CA ALA A 54 3.81 7.83 0.95
C ALA A 54 2.37 7.30 0.97
N ILE A 55 2.23 5.97 0.92
CA ILE A 55 0.91 5.35 0.97
C ILE A 55 0.27 5.56 2.34
N LYS A 56 1.03 5.40 3.40
CA LYS A 56 0.52 5.61 4.76
C LYS A 56 0.06 7.05 4.99
N ALA A 57 0.71 8.00 4.33
CA ALA A 57 0.37 9.41 4.48
C ALA A 57 -0.95 9.78 3.80
N LYS A 58 -1.46 8.93 2.96
CA LYS A 58 -2.74 9.17 2.29
C LYS A 58 -3.92 8.76 3.19
#